data_9b424d7e403c2d72b2fde4ce4c4e428d
#
_entry.id   9b424d7e403c2d72b2fde4ce4c4e428d
#
_cell.length_a   1.000
_cell.length_b   1.000
_cell.length_c   1.000
_cell.angle_alpha   90.00
_cell.angle_beta   90.00
_cell.angle_gamma   90.00
#
_symmetry.space_group_name_H-M   'P 1'
#
loop_
_entity.id
_entity.type
_entity.pdbx_description
1 polymer ?
#
loop_
_entity_poly.entity_id
_entity_poly.type
_entity_poly.pdbx_seq_one_letter_code
_entity_poly.pdbx_strand_id
1 'polypeptide(L)'
;MTRFDTDETLVAKEVLILQASRDAHTGQVYIPPRALAADGSLRPTQAIEVPAQGVLYSVTSFAGETYGLVDLDCGTRLQVLLEPDTAVIGARVAARGHGPDGKLRFAHA
;
A
#
# COMPACT_ATOMS: atom_id res chain seq x y z
N MET A 1 -12.32 31.64 -5.33
CA MET A 1 -12.28 31.01 -5.22
C MET A 1 -11.53 30.40 -5.22
N THR A 2 -11.10 30.32 -5.28
CA THR A 2 -10.59 29.88 -5.26
C THR A 2 -9.92 28.99 -4.52
N ARG A 3 -10.10 28.67 -3.70
CA ARG A 3 -9.61 27.71 -3.04
C ARG A 3 -9.55 26.51 -3.76
N PHE A 4 -10.06 26.40 -4.88
CA PHE A 4 -10.04 25.25 -5.68
C PHE A 4 -8.67 24.81 -6.06
N ASP A 5 -7.74 25.71 -6.25
CA ASP A 5 -6.38 25.31 -6.58
C ASP A 5 -5.78 24.48 -5.47
N THR A 6 -6.03 24.89 -4.25
CA THR A 6 -5.57 24.13 -3.10
C THR A 6 -6.23 22.78 -3.02
N ASP A 7 -7.52 22.74 -3.31
CA ASP A 7 -8.24 21.49 -3.27
C ASP A 7 -7.74 20.51 -4.29
N GLU A 8 -7.43 20.97 -5.48
CA GLU A 8 -6.89 20.12 -6.50
C GLU A 8 -5.57 19.52 -6.07
N THR A 9 -4.76 20.31 -5.43
CA THR A 9 -3.49 19.81 -4.91
C THR A 9 -3.73 18.72 -3.89
N LEU A 10 -4.69 18.89 -3.03
CA LEU A 10 -5.01 17.87 -2.04
C LEU A 10 -5.52 16.60 -2.69
N VAL A 11 -6.36 16.72 -3.71
CA VAL A 11 -6.85 15.55 -4.41
C VAL A 11 -5.69 14.78 -5.04
N ALA A 12 -4.73 15.48 -5.63
CA ALA A 12 -3.58 14.84 -6.22
C ALA A 12 -2.74 14.09 -5.19
N LYS A 13 -2.94 14.38 -3.90
CA LYS A 13 -2.18 13.74 -2.84
C LYS A 13 -2.98 12.68 -2.11
N GLU A 14 -4.16 12.36 -2.61
CA GLU A 14 -4.94 11.31 -1.99
C GLU A 14 -4.23 9.97 -2.13
N VAL A 15 -4.39 9.15 -1.10
CA VAL A 15 -3.77 7.83 -1.06
C VAL A 15 -4.45 6.93 -2.07
N LEU A 16 -3.65 6.16 -2.80
CA LEU A 16 -4.19 5.19 -3.74
C LEU A 16 -4.93 4.08 -3.02
N ILE A 17 -5.84 3.46 -3.74
CA ILE A 17 -6.62 2.33 -3.24
C ILE A 17 -6.08 1.07 -3.92
N LEU A 18 -5.80 0.06 -3.11
CA LEU A 18 -5.32 -1.22 -3.60
C LEU A 18 -6.47 -2.21 -3.62
N GLN A 19 -6.49 -3.04 -4.66
CA GLN A 19 -7.43 -4.14 -4.73
C GLN A 19 -6.90 -5.28 -3.88
N ALA A 20 -7.76 -5.86 -3.06
CA ALA A 20 -7.40 -6.90 -2.13
C ALA A 20 -8.56 -7.87 -1.98
N SER A 21 -8.35 -8.93 -1.21
CA SER A 21 -9.43 -9.83 -0.85
C SER A 21 -9.32 -10.15 0.63
N ARG A 22 -10.43 -10.56 1.22
CA ARG A 22 -10.51 -10.83 2.65
C ARG A 22 -11.24 -12.12 2.91
N ASP A 23 -10.67 -12.95 3.79
CA ASP A 23 -11.36 -14.13 4.32
C ASP A 23 -12.22 -13.66 5.49
N ALA A 24 -13.52 -13.67 5.31
CA ALA A 24 -14.45 -13.18 6.34
C ALA A 24 -14.38 -14.03 7.63
N HIS A 25 -13.95 -15.30 7.51
CA HIS A 25 -13.86 -16.17 8.66
C HIS A 25 -12.69 -15.83 9.57
N THR A 26 -11.50 -15.58 8.95
CA THR A 26 -10.27 -15.31 9.71
C THR A 26 -9.93 -13.84 9.79
N GLY A 27 -10.49 -13.02 8.91
CA GLY A 27 -10.12 -11.62 8.79
C GLY A 27 -8.85 -11.40 7.97
N GLN A 28 -8.21 -12.45 7.48
CA GLN A 28 -6.97 -12.34 6.73
C GLN A 28 -7.21 -11.59 5.43
N VAL A 29 -6.35 -10.62 5.15
CA VAL A 29 -6.40 -9.83 3.92
C VAL A 29 -5.24 -10.24 3.01
N TYR A 30 -5.53 -10.43 1.74
CA TYR A 30 -4.56 -10.86 0.74
C TYR A 30 -4.37 -9.76 -0.31
N ILE A 31 -3.12 -9.41 -0.57
CA ILE A 31 -2.71 -8.48 -1.63
C ILE A 31 -1.53 -9.12 -2.35
N PRO A 32 -1.65 -9.46 -3.61
CA PRO A 32 -2.82 -9.29 -4.49
C PRO A 32 -4.00 -10.16 -4.05
N PRO A 33 -5.21 -9.84 -4.54
CA PRO A 33 -6.41 -10.57 -4.14
C PRO A 33 -6.35 -12.04 -4.58
N ARG A 34 -6.96 -12.89 -3.78
CA ARG A 34 -7.05 -14.32 -4.03
C ARG A 34 -8.52 -14.71 -4.04
N ALA A 35 -8.87 -15.65 -4.90
CA ALA A 35 -10.25 -16.15 -4.94
C ALA A 35 -10.58 -16.99 -3.70
N LEU A 36 -9.59 -17.73 -3.20
CA LEU A 36 -9.76 -18.64 -2.06
C LEU A 36 -8.72 -18.32 -1.00
N ALA A 37 -9.08 -18.59 0.25
CA ALA A 37 -8.18 -18.39 1.37
C ALA A 37 -6.94 -19.27 1.22
N ALA A 38 -5.81 -18.80 1.73
CA ALA A 38 -4.53 -19.46 1.55
C ALA A 38 -4.25 -20.57 2.57
N ASP A 39 -5.18 -20.81 3.49
CA ASP A 39 -4.96 -21.75 4.59
C ASP A 39 -5.41 -23.18 4.27
N GLY A 40 -5.71 -23.47 3.00
CA GLY A 40 -6.14 -24.79 2.59
C GLY A 40 -7.61 -25.09 2.81
N SER A 41 -8.37 -24.16 3.35
CA SER A 41 -9.78 -24.38 3.65
C SER A 41 -10.66 -24.32 2.41
N LEU A 42 -10.16 -23.73 1.33
CA LEU A 42 -10.91 -23.48 0.10
C LEU A 42 -12.09 -22.53 0.31
N ARG A 43 -12.11 -21.78 1.40
CA ARG A 43 -13.16 -20.79 1.61
C ARG A 43 -13.00 -19.66 0.60
N PRO A 44 -14.07 -19.20 -0.03
CA PRO A 44 -14.00 -18.04 -0.91
C PRO A 44 -13.71 -16.77 -0.11
N THR A 45 -13.03 -15.84 -0.75
CA THR A 45 -12.75 -14.54 -0.16
C THR A 45 -13.67 -13.50 -0.76
N GLN A 46 -13.71 -12.34 -0.11
CA GLN A 46 -14.48 -11.20 -0.60
C GLN A 46 -13.53 -10.17 -1.19
N ALA A 47 -13.89 -9.62 -2.33
CA ALA A 47 -13.12 -8.53 -2.91
C ALA A 47 -13.31 -7.28 -2.06
N ILE A 48 -12.20 -6.63 -1.68
CA ILE A 48 -12.25 -5.39 -0.92
C ILE A 48 -11.23 -4.41 -1.49
N GLU A 49 -11.34 -3.17 -1.03
CA GLU A 49 -10.39 -2.12 -1.37
C GLU A 49 -9.76 -1.62 -0.07
N VAL A 50 -8.45 -1.41 -0.11
CA VAL A 50 -7.74 -0.93 1.07
C VAL A 50 -6.83 0.23 0.69
N PRO A 51 -6.67 1.22 1.56
CA PRO A 51 -5.77 2.33 1.25
C PRO A 51 -4.32 1.87 1.29
N ALA A 52 -3.52 2.39 0.37
CA ALA A 52 -2.10 2.06 0.28
C ALA A 52 -1.33 2.92 1.29
N GLN A 53 -1.48 2.60 2.56
CA GLN A 53 -0.82 3.35 3.63
C GLN A 53 -0.59 2.46 4.83
N GLY A 54 0.44 2.79 5.59
CA GLY A 54 0.78 2.04 6.78
C GLY A 54 2.08 2.53 7.39
N VAL A 55 2.74 1.65 8.12
CA VAL A 55 3.98 1.97 8.85
C VAL A 55 5.12 1.17 8.24
N LEU A 56 6.23 1.84 7.97
CA LEU A 56 7.40 1.19 7.41
C LEU A 56 8.06 0.32 8.48
N TYR A 57 8.11 -0.98 8.21
CA TYR A 57 8.64 -1.96 9.14
C TYR A 57 10.14 -2.21 8.91
N SER A 58 10.55 -2.37 7.67
CA SER A 58 11.96 -2.60 7.35
C SER A 58 12.29 -2.09 5.97
N VAL A 59 13.58 -1.92 5.70
CA VAL A 59 14.09 -1.34 4.47
C VAL A 59 15.26 -2.17 3.98
N THR A 60 15.34 -2.36 2.67
CA THR A 60 16.51 -2.95 2.04
C THR A 60 16.74 -2.29 0.69
N SER A 61 17.97 -2.35 0.22
CA SER A 61 18.31 -1.82 -1.10
C SER A 61 18.88 -2.94 -1.95
N PHE A 62 18.45 -3.00 -3.19
CA PHE A 62 18.92 -4.02 -4.10
C PHE A 62 18.81 -3.51 -5.53
N ALA A 63 19.88 -3.70 -6.30
CA ALA A 63 19.90 -3.36 -7.73
C ALA A 63 19.49 -1.91 -8.02
N GLY A 64 19.91 -1.00 -7.16
CA GLY A 64 19.65 0.43 -7.35
C GLY A 64 18.28 0.88 -6.90
N GLU A 65 17.47 -0.01 -6.36
CA GLU A 65 16.15 0.34 -5.86
C GLU A 65 16.10 0.17 -4.34
N THR A 66 15.22 0.93 -3.72
CA THR A 66 14.96 0.82 -2.29
C THR A 66 13.62 0.15 -2.10
N TYR A 67 13.61 -0.91 -1.29
CA TYR A 67 12.41 -1.68 -0.99
C TYR A 67 12.07 -1.56 0.48
N GLY A 68 10.81 -1.61 0.79
CA GLY A 68 10.37 -1.63 2.18
C GLY A 68 9.33 -2.70 2.40
N LEU A 69 9.26 -3.18 3.65
CA LEU A 69 8.12 -3.93 4.13
C LEU A 69 7.24 -2.95 4.89
N VAL A 70 6.00 -2.83 4.48
CA VAL A 70 5.06 -1.90 5.07
C VAL A 70 3.95 -2.69 5.73
N ASP A 71 3.70 -2.41 7.00
CA ASP A 71 2.54 -2.93 7.69
C ASP A 71 1.38 -2.00 7.37
N LEU A 72 0.55 -2.43 6.42
CA LEU A 72 -0.59 -1.64 6.00
C LEU A 72 -1.62 -1.54 7.11
N ASP A 73 -2.38 -0.46 7.10
CA ASP A 73 -3.42 -0.25 8.12
C ASP A 73 -4.45 -1.38 8.13
N CYS A 74 -4.63 -2.04 7.00
CA CYS A 74 -5.55 -3.18 6.92
C CYS A 74 -5.02 -4.45 7.60
N GLY A 75 -3.78 -4.44 8.08
CA GLY A 75 -3.19 -5.56 8.79
C GLY A 75 -2.28 -6.46 7.96
N THR A 76 -2.12 -6.17 6.68
CA THR A 76 -1.30 -6.98 5.79
C THR A 76 0.07 -6.35 5.63
N ARG A 77 1.13 -7.17 5.69
CA ARG A 77 2.49 -6.70 5.42
C ARG A 77 2.78 -6.89 3.95
N LEU A 78 3.26 -5.83 3.30
CA LEU A 78 3.47 -5.82 1.86
C LEU A 78 4.87 -5.31 1.54
N GLN A 79 5.54 -5.98 0.59
CA GLN A 79 6.81 -5.48 0.08
C GLN A 79 6.53 -4.48 -1.02
N VAL A 80 7.15 -3.31 -0.93
CA VAL A 80 6.86 -2.20 -1.84
C VAL A 80 8.16 -1.52 -2.25
N LEU A 81 8.11 -0.75 -3.34
CA LEU A 81 9.17 0.17 -3.69
C LEU A 81 8.99 1.45 -2.88
N LEU A 82 10.11 2.05 -2.49
CA LEU A 82 10.10 3.31 -1.73
C LEU A 82 10.77 4.41 -2.52
N GLU A 83 10.29 5.63 -2.32
CA GLU A 83 11.04 6.80 -2.74
C GLU A 83 12.34 6.86 -1.94
N PRO A 84 13.46 7.29 -2.56
CA PRO A 84 14.76 7.14 -1.91
C PRO A 84 14.90 7.79 -0.55
N ASP A 85 14.21 8.89 -0.29
CA ASP A 85 14.36 9.61 0.97
C ASP A 85 13.32 9.20 2.01
N THR A 86 12.63 8.07 1.79
CA THR A 86 11.55 7.62 2.67
C THR A 86 12.00 6.60 3.69
N ALA A 87 13.25 6.16 3.65
CA ALA A 87 13.72 4.99 4.39
C ALA A 87 13.90 5.29 5.88
N VAL A 88 12.80 5.60 6.57
CA VAL A 88 12.78 5.82 8.01
C VAL A 88 11.86 4.79 8.63
N ILE A 89 12.44 3.78 9.28
CA ILE A 89 11.67 2.71 9.91
C ILE A 89 10.81 3.31 11.02
N GLY A 90 9.56 2.90 11.05
CA GLY A 90 8.59 3.41 12.01
C GLY A 90 7.76 4.58 11.50
N ALA A 91 8.14 5.15 10.36
CA ALA A 91 7.41 6.29 9.82
C ALA A 91 6.15 5.84 9.09
N ARG A 92 5.16 6.73 9.07
CA ARG A 92 3.97 6.52 8.25
C ARG A 92 4.32 6.74 6.79
N VAL A 93 3.90 5.84 5.93
CA VAL A 93 4.15 5.92 4.49
C VAL A 93 2.85 5.65 3.73
N ALA A 94 2.79 6.17 2.52
CA ALA A 94 1.61 6.00 1.68
C ALA A 94 2.01 6.10 0.21
N ALA A 95 1.20 5.53 -0.67
CA ALA A 95 1.37 5.65 -2.11
C ALA A 95 0.28 6.56 -2.66
N ARG A 96 0.69 7.57 -3.42
CA ARG A 96 -0.23 8.58 -3.94
C ARG A 96 -0.21 8.72 -5.44
N GLY A 97 0.50 7.85 -6.12
CA GLY A 97 0.56 7.88 -7.56
C GLY A 97 1.67 6.98 -8.06
N HIS A 98 1.72 6.84 -9.38
CA HIS A 98 2.76 6.04 -10.00
C HIS A 98 3.88 6.94 -10.45
N GLY A 99 5.12 6.46 -10.39
CA GLY A 99 6.26 7.20 -10.86
C GLY A 99 6.31 7.26 -12.39
N PRO A 100 7.32 7.97 -12.94
CA PRO A 100 7.45 8.09 -14.39
C PRO A 100 7.60 6.77 -15.11
N ASP A 101 8.11 5.75 -14.41
CA ASP A 101 8.27 4.40 -14.96
C ASP A 101 7.02 3.54 -14.78
N GLY A 102 5.93 4.12 -14.30
CA GLY A 102 4.68 3.40 -14.07
C GLY A 102 4.68 2.56 -12.81
N LYS A 103 5.75 2.54 -12.05
CA LYS A 103 5.82 1.74 -10.83
C LYS A 103 5.26 2.51 -9.66
N LEU A 104 4.59 1.77 -8.78
CA LEU A 104 4.03 2.33 -7.56
C LEU A 104 5.11 2.42 -6.50
N ARG A 105 5.27 3.60 -5.90
CA ARG A 105 6.23 3.79 -4.82
C ARG A 105 5.55 4.44 -3.63
N PHE A 106 5.96 4.00 -2.45
CA PHE A 106 5.51 4.61 -1.21
C PHE A 106 6.48 5.70 -0.79
N ALA A 107 5.94 6.73 -0.16
CA ALA A 107 6.70 7.86 0.34
C ALA A 107 6.12 8.25 1.70
N HIS A 108 6.74 9.23 2.37
CA HIS A 108 6.23 9.72 3.63
C HIS A 108 4.77 10.16 3.49
N ALA A 109 3.96 9.74 4.43
CA ALA A 109 2.54 10.04 4.42
C ALA A 109 2.27 11.53 4.66
#